data_ce45c3596cce7e6e029b1a34e6dad546
#
_entry.id   ce45c3596cce7e6e029b1a34e6dad546
#
_cell.length_a   1.000
_cell.length_b   1.000
_cell.length_c   1.000
_cell.angle_alpha   90.00
_cell.angle_beta   90.00
_cell.angle_gamma   90.00
#
_symmetry.space_group_name_H-M   'P 1'
#
loop_
_entity.id
_entity.type
_entity.pdbx_description
1 polymer ?
#
loop_
_entity_poly.entity_id
_entity_poly.type
_entity_poly.pdbx_seq_one_letter_code
_entity_poly.pdbx_strand_id
1 'polypeptide(L)'
;AKGDGIMEFGLRRAQGPDAGIYGARAAVIGGCVGTSNVLTGKMFDVPVKGTHAHSWIMSFPDEYTAFKTYANLYPNACLLLVDTYDVLDSGVPNAIRVFKEMKEKDPNFHGYGIRIDSGDLAYLSKRAYEMLDAAGFGDAIISASSDLDEYLIDSLKAQGATINSWGVGTNLITSKDCPAFGGVYKLAAIKDKDDEDFVPKIKLSENTEKITNPGNKTIYRIYDKVTGKIRADLICMVNETFDESKDMIIFDPIETWKKTKIKGGTYTLRELLVPVFQKGLCVYTSPSVMEMQAICKKEQETLWPETRRLVNPQKVYVDLSDKLYKVKSQLLEEMSMKALDLQ
;
A
#
# COMPACT_ATOMS: atom_id res chain seq x y z
N ALA A 1 5.62 -3.34 -9.07
CA ALA A 1 6.83 -4.22 -9.09
C ALA A 1 6.53 -5.65 -9.56
N LYS A 2 5.27 -6.00 -9.80
CA LYS A 2 4.83 -7.32 -10.37
C LYS A 2 5.42 -8.53 -9.64
N GLY A 3 5.55 -8.44 -8.32
CA GLY A 3 6.06 -9.53 -7.47
C GLY A 3 7.48 -9.35 -6.96
N ASP A 4 8.24 -8.40 -7.51
CA ASP A 4 9.57 -8.07 -6.99
C ASP A 4 9.50 -7.43 -5.60
N GLY A 5 10.58 -7.57 -4.82
CA GLY A 5 10.68 -6.97 -3.50
C GLY A 5 10.88 -5.45 -3.54
N ILE A 6 10.12 -4.72 -2.72
CA ILE A 6 10.29 -3.29 -2.51
C ILE A 6 10.84 -3.07 -1.11
N MET A 7 11.93 -2.33 -0.99
CA MET A 7 12.51 -1.87 0.27
C MET A 7 12.17 -0.40 0.50
N GLU A 8 11.72 -0.07 1.70
CA GLU A 8 11.45 1.31 2.10
C GLU A 8 12.76 2.02 2.51
N PHE A 9 13.12 3.11 1.80
CA PHE A 9 14.36 3.87 1.98
C PHE A 9 14.12 5.37 2.22
N GLY A 10 12.94 5.75 2.70
CA GLY A 10 12.49 7.14 2.75
C GLY A 10 12.84 7.93 4.01
N LEU A 11 13.39 7.33 5.07
CA LEU A 11 13.58 7.98 6.39
C LEU A 11 14.13 9.41 6.29
N ARG A 12 15.21 9.63 5.52
CA ARG A 12 15.86 10.95 5.38
C ARG A 12 14.99 12.01 4.69
N ARG A 13 13.89 11.59 4.04
CA ARG A 13 12.98 12.46 3.26
C ARG A 13 11.62 12.64 3.93
N ALA A 14 11.38 11.92 5.04
CA ALA A 14 10.16 12.02 5.81
C ALA A 14 9.99 13.38 6.48
N GLN A 15 8.76 13.78 6.72
CA GLN A 15 8.40 15.07 7.34
C GLN A 15 8.45 14.97 8.88
N GLY A 16 9.61 14.61 9.39
CA GLY A 16 9.89 14.45 10.82
C GLY A 16 10.05 12.98 11.23
N PRO A 17 10.53 12.72 12.47
CA PRO A 17 10.84 11.38 12.96
C PRO A 17 9.63 10.45 12.96
N ASP A 18 8.49 10.92 13.44
CA ASP A 18 7.26 10.14 13.51
C ASP A 18 6.75 9.78 12.11
N ALA A 19 6.80 10.71 11.15
CA ALA A 19 6.47 10.44 9.76
C ALA A 19 7.37 9.34 9.17
N GLY A 20 8.66 9.34 9.50
CA GLY A 20 9.59 8.29 9.10
C GLY A 20 9.27 6.93 9.72
N ILE A 21 8.92 6.89 11.00
CA ILE A 21 8.60 5.66 11.74
C ILE A 21 7.28 5.05 11.25
N TYR A 22 6.20 5.84 11.28
CA TYR A 22 4.87 5.34 10.92
C TYR A 22 4.67 5.17 9.42
N GLY A 23 5.34 5.99 8.60
CA GLY A 23 5.37 5.81 7.15
C GLY A 23 6.06 4.50 6.75
N ALA A 24 7.20 4.17 7.36
CA ALA A 24 7.87 2.89 7.15
C ALA A 24 7.02 1.70 7.62
N ARG A 25 6.33 1.82 8.78
CA ARG A 25 5.35 0.83 9.23
C ARG A 25 4.23 0.62 8.21
N ALA A 26 3.66 1.70 7.70
CA ALA A 26 2.59 1.64 6.69
C ALA A 26 3.09 1.01 5.38
N ALA A 27 4.30 1.34 4.95
CA ALA A 27 4.93 0.75 3.76
C ALA A 27 5.11 -0.77 3.90
N VAL A 28 5.53 -1.27 5.07
CA VAL A 28 5.64 -2.71 5.32
C VAL A 28 4.26 -3.36 5.30
N ILE A 29 3.24 -2.77 5.93
CA ILE A 29 1.86 -3.28 5.85
C ILE A 29 1.38 -3.33 4.39
N GLY A 30 1.72 -2.31 3.59
CA GLY A 30 1.37 -2.23 2.16
C GLY A 30 2.10 -3.24 1.26
N GLY A 31 3.12 -3.94 1.77
CA GLY A 31 3.81 -5.01 1.04
C GLY A 31 5.31 -4.81 0.85
N CYS A 32 5.92 -3.75 1.38
CA CYS A 32 7.38 -3.64 1.39
C CYS A 32 8.01 -4.78 2.20
N VAL A 33 9.11 -5.33 1.69
CA VAL A 33 9.81 -6.47 2.32
C VAL A 33 10.66 -6.06 3.53
N GLY A 34 10.77 -4.77 3.81
CA GLY A 34 11.50 -4.23 4.94
C GLY A 34 11.76 -2.73 4.79
N THR A 35 12.38 -2.15 5.80
CA THR A 35 12.73 -0.73 5.88
C THR A 35 14.19 -0.53 6.27
N SER A 36 14.78 0.58 5.86
CA SER A 36 16.09 1.03 6.38
C SER A 36 15.99 1.72 7.74
N ASN A 37 14.79 1.98 8.24
CA ASN A 37 14.57 2.61 9.53
C ASN A 37 14.71 1.61 10.68
N VAL A 38 15.90 1.56 11.29
CA VAL A 38 16.22 0.63 12.38
C VAL A 38 15.28 0.81 13.57
N LEU A 39 14.86 2.05 13.88
CA LEU A 39 13.94 2.32 14.99
C LEU A 39 12.54 1.72 14.71
N THR A 40 12.05 1.83 13.48
CA THR A 40 10.81 1.15 13.06
C THR A 40 10.94 -0.37 13.21
N GLY A 41 12.08 -0.94 12.80
CA GLY A 41 12.36 -2.36 12.99
C GLY A 41 12.27 -2.77 14.46
N LYS A 42 12.89 -1.99 15.35
CA LYS A 42 12.86 -2.24 16.79
C LYS A 42 11.48 -2.08 17.41
N MET A 43 10.70 -1.07 17.00
CA MET A 43 9.39 -0.77 17.58
C MET A 43 8.30 -1.75 17.16
N PHE A 44 8.35 -2.24 15.93
CA PHE A 44 7.25 -2.99 15.32
C PHE A 44 7.64 -4.41 14.88
N ASP A 45 8.85 -4.84 15.20
CA ASP A 45 9.39 -6.16 14.83
C ASP A 45 9.27 -6.44 13.32
N VAL A 46 9.68 -5.46 12.51
CA VAL A 46 9.67 -5.59 11.05
C VAL A 46 11.10 -5.74 10.50
N PRO A 47 11.27 -6.41 9.34
CA PRO A 47 12.59 -6.63 8.77
C PRO A 47 13.32 -5.31 8.48
N VAL A 48 14.55 -5.21 8.98
CA VAL A 48 15.47 -4.12 8.65
C VAL A 48 16.31 -4.55 7.46
N LYS A 49 16.30 -3.74 6.40
CA LYS A 49 17.02 -3.97 5.16
C LYS A 49 17.79 -2.72 4.76
N GLY A 50 18.93 -2.91 4.12
CA GLY A 50 19.72 -1.78 3.66
C GLY A 50 20.96 -2.24 2.92
N THR A 51 21.70 -1.27 2.38
CA THR A 51 22.97 -1.47 1.70
C THR A 51 23.92 -0.35 2.14
N HIS A 52 25.17 -0.39 1.68
CA HIS A 52 26.08 0.74 1.87
C HIS A 52 25.72 1.92 0.95
N ALA A 53 26.26 3.09 1.27
CA ALA A 53 26.16 4.32 0.48
C ALA A 53 27.42 4.57 -0.35
N HIS A 54 27.36 5.52 -1.29
CA HIS A 54 28.55 5.97 -2.05
C HIS A 54 29.71 6.41 -1.15
N SER A 55 29.41 7.05 -0.02
CA SER A 55 30.40 7.46 0.97
C SER A 55 31.22 6.30 1.55
N TRP A 56 30.65 5.09 1.62
CA TRP A 56 31.40 3.89 2.00
C TRP A 56 32.49 3.61 0.97
N ILE A 57 32.13 3.61 -0.33
CA ILE A 57 33.10 3.36 -1.42
C ILE A 57 34.19 4.42 -1.40
N MET A 58 33.81 5.69 -1.30
CA MET A 58 34.72 6.84 -1.30
C MET A 58 35.66 6.88 -0.09
N SER A 59 35.36 6.15 0.99
CA SER A 59 36.22 6.07 2.18
C SER A 59 37.38 5.07 2.04
N PHE A 60 37.43 4.30 0.95
CA PHE A 60 38.48 3.32 0.64
C PHE A 60 39.42 3.84 -0.45
N PRO A 61 40.63 3.30 -0.55
CA PRO A 61 41.59 3.67 -1.62
C PRO A 61 41.06 3.39 -3.02
N ASP A 62 40.26 2.34 -3.18
CA ASP A 62 39.63 1.94 -4.44
C ASP A 62 38.32 1.17 -4.20
N GLU A 63 37.53 1.08 -5.24
CA GLU A 63 36.18 0.47 -5.23
C GLU A 63 36.21 -1.03 -4.92
N TYR A 64 37.19 -1.75 -5.49
CA TYR A 64 37.35 -3.19 -5.22
C TYR A 64 37.59 -3.45 -3.73
N THR A 65 38.47 -2.68 -3.10
CA THR A 65 38.80 -2.82 -1.66
C THR A 65 37.55 -2.57 -0.82
N ALA A 66 36.74 -1.56 -1.17
CA ALA A 66 35.47 -1.27 -0.50
C ALA A 66 34.48 -2.45 -0.63
N PHE A 67 34.31 -2.98 -1.84
CA PHE A 67 33.42 -4.11 -2.13
C PHE A 67 33.85 -5.38 -1.40
N LYS A 68 35.12 -5.70 -1.44
CA LYS A 68 35.70 -6.89 -0.77
C LYS A 68 35.52 -6.81 0.74
N THR A 69 35.72 -5.62 1.33
CA THR A 69 35.53 -5.41 2.75
C THR A 69 34.05 -5.59 3.12
N TYR A 70 33.13 -5.03 2.34
CA TYR A 70 31.70 -5.20 2.55
C TYR A 70 31.25 -6.65 2.44
N ALA A 71 31.71 -7.38 1.40
CA ALA A 71 31.40 -8.79 1.19
C ALA A 71 31.88 -9.69 2.34
N ASN A 72 33.02 -9.40 2.92
CA ASN A 72 33.54 -10.14 4.09
C ASN A 72 32.71 -9.86 5.36
N LEU A 73 32.16 -8.65 5.52
CA LEU A 73 31.32 -8.30 6.66
C LEU A 73 29.88 -8.85 6.54
N TYR A 74 29.36 -8.90 5.33
CA TYR A 74 27.97 -9.30 5.04
C TYR A 74 27.91 -10.38 3.92
N PRO A 75 28.47 -11.58 4.15
CA PRO A 75 28.59 -12.59 3.09
C PRO A 75 27.24 -13.08 2.58
N ASN A 76 26.19 -13.06 3.40
CA ASN A 76 24.82 -13.51 3.04
C ASN A 76 23.87 -12.36 2.66
N ALA A 77 24.38 -11.13 2.55
CA ALA A 77 23.63 -9.93 2.19
C ALA A 77 24.54 -8.95 1.42
N CYS A 78 25.33 -9.47 0.49
CA CYS A 78 26.33 -8.73 -0.25
C CYS A 78 25.73 -8.01 -1.45
N LEU A 79 25.09 -6.87 -1.22
CA LEU A 79 24.55 -6.01 -2.28
C LEU A 79 25.47 -4.80 -2.47
N LEU A 80 26.16 -4.75 -3.61
CA LEU A 80 27.22 -3.77 -3.91
C LEU A 80 26.68 -2.62 -4.77
N LEU A 81 26.89 -1.39 -4.32
CA LEU A 81 26.51 -0.17 -5.05
C LEU A 81 27.57 0.15 -6.10
N VAL A 82 27.22 -0.03 -7.38
CA VAL A 82 28.19 -0.09 -8.49
C VAL A 82 28.30 1.20 -9.31
N ASP A 83 27.56 2.24 -8.98
CA ASP A 83 27.50 3.50 -9.72
C ASP A 83 28.22 4.67 -9.04
N THR A 84 29.21 4.38 -8.16
CA THR A 84 29.98 5.45 -7.53
C THR A 84 30.87 6.17 -8.53
N TYR A 85 31.45 5.44 -9.50
CA TYR A 85 32.33 5.99 -10.52
C TYR A 85 31.81 5.68 -11.91
N ASP A 86 31.85 4.41 -12.34
CA ASP A 86 31.29 3.93 -13.59
C ASP A 86 30.70 2.54 -13.42
N VAL A 87 29.44 2.37 -13.84
CA VAL A 87 28.70 1.12 -13.64
C VAL A 87 29.33 -0.02 -14.43
N LEU A 88 29.62 0.20 -15.72
CA LEU A 88 29.99 -0.86 -16.66
C LEU A 88 31.49 -1.08 -16.74
N ASP A 89 32.30 -0.02 -16.63
CA ASP A 89 33.74 -0.08 -16.77
C ASP A 89 34.49 -0.31 -15.43
N SER A 90 33.83 -0.07 -14.29
CA SER A 90 34.42 -0.23 -12.95
C SER A 90 33.55 -1.07 -12.01
N GLY A 91 32.31 -0.61 -11.69
CA GLY A 91 31.50 -1.16 -10.63
C GLY A 91 31.15 -2.63 -10.83
N VAL A 92 30.53 -2.99 -11.95
CA VAL A 92 30.16 -4.39 -12.26
C VAL A 92 31.36 -5.30 -12.39
N PRO A 93 32.47 -4.91 -13.09
CA PRO A 93 33.72 -5.72 -13.12
C PRO A 93 34.28 -5.99 -11.73
N ASN A 94 34.36 -4.98 -10.85
CA ASN A 94 34.86 -5.15 -9.48
C ASN A 94 33.92 -6.03 -8.63
N ALA A 95 32.60 -5.89 -8.79
CA ALA A 95 31.61 -6.74 -8.12
C ALA A 95 31.79 -8.21 -8.54
N ILE A 96 31.90 -8.49 -9.83
CA ILE A 96 32.15 -9.84 -10.37
C ILE A 96 33.45 -10.44 -9.79
N ARG A 97 34.51 -9.63 -9.71
CA ARG A 97 35.78 -10.07 -9.12
C ARG A 97 35.58 -10.49 -7.65
N VAL A 98 34.88 -9.69 -6.87
CA VAL A 98 34.60 -9.99 -5.46
C VAL A 98 33.72 -11.24 -5.33
N PHE A 99 32.70 -11.40 -6.16
CA PHE A 99 31.81 -12.57 -6.12
C PHE A 99 32.57 -13.88 -6.44
N LYS A 100 33.50 -13.84 -7.41
CA LYS A 100 34.38 -14.99 -7.70
C LYS A 100 35.22 -15.39 -6.49
N GLU A 101 35.89 -14.43 -5.86
CA GLU A 101 36.69 -14.67 -4.66
C GLU A 101 35.84 -15.17 -3.47
N MET A 102 34.61 -14.68 -3.33
CA MET A 102 33.71 -15.16 -2.28
C MET A 102 33.22 -16.59 -2.54
N LYS A 103 32.90 -16.95 -3.80
CA LYS A 103 32.52 -18.32 -4.18
C LYS A 103 33.70 -19.33 -4.08
N GLU A 104 34.92 -18.89 -4.31
CA GLU A 104 36.12 -19.72 -4.07
C GLU A 104 36.31 -20.03 -2.59
N LYS A 105 36.00 -19.09 -1.69
CA LYS A 105 36.05 -19.27 -0.23
C LYS A 105 34.91 -20.10 0.32
N ASP A 106 33.70 -19.86 -0.19
CA ASP A 106 32.48 -20.55 0.21
C ASP A 106 31.62 -20.87 -1.03
N PRO A 107 31.59 -22.13 -1.46
CA PRO A 107 30.75 -22.58 -2.58
C PRO A 107 29.27 -22.32 -2.39
N ASN A 108 28.80 -22.17 -1.13
CA ASN A 108 27.41 -21.84 -0.79
C ASN A 108 27.14 -20.33 -0.71
N PHE A 109 28.11 -19.49 -1.09
CA PHE A 109 27.93 -18.02 -1.14
C PHE A 109 26.69 -17.66 -1.97
N HIS A 110 25.76 -16.97 -1.33
CA HIS A 110 24.45 -16.57 -1.89
C HIS A 110 24.01 -15.22 -1.34
N GLY A 111 22.88 -14.69 -1.83
CA GLY A 111 22.35 -13.40 -1.38
C GLY A 111 23.23 -12.21 -1.81
N TYR A 112 23.91 -12.36 -2.93
CA TYR A 112 24.76 -11.33 -3.54
C TYR A 112 24.05 -10.62 -4.69
N GLY A 113 24.52 -9.43 -5.00
CA GLY A 113 23.98 -8.64 -6.10
C GLY A 113 24.59 -7.25 -6.20
N ILE A 114 24.02 -6.47 -7.08
CA ILE A 114 24.42 -5.10 -7.34
C ILE A 114 23.26 -4.13 -7.12
N ARG A 115 23.58 -2.88 -6.83
CA ARG A 115 22.61 -1.78 -6.79
C ARG A 115 23.04 -0.66 -7.71
N ILE A 116 22.10 -0.15 -8.51
CA ILE A 116 22.25 0.99 -9.41
C ILE A 116 21.32 2.11 -8.90
N ASP A 117 21.86 3.29 -8.61
CA ASP A 117 21.17 4.42 -8.00
C ASP A 117 21.06 5.63 -8.94
N SER A 118 21.64 5.56 -10.14
CA SER A 118 21.70 6.67 -11.09
C SER A 118 21.80 6.21 -12.54
N GLY A 119 21.64 7.15 -13.49
CA GLY A 119 21.72 6.90 -14.91
C GLY A 119 20.48 6.26 -15.54
N ASP A 120 20.61 5.72 -16.74
CA ASP A 120 19.54 4.98 -17.42
C ASP A 120 19.41 3.57 -16.84
N LEU A 121 18.50 3.40 -15.89
CA LEU A 121 18.31 2.16 -15.14
C LEU A 121 17.92 0.99 -16.06
N ALA A 122 17.15 1.22 -17.14
CA ALA A 122 16.76 0.16 -18.05
C ALA A 122 17.95 -0.34 -18.87
N TYR A 123 18.74 0.58 -19.40
CA TYR A 123 19.94 0.24 -20.16
C TYR A 123 21.00 -0.40 -19.26
N LEU A 124 21.35 0.26 -18.15
CA LEU A 124 22.41 -0.18 -17.26
C LEU A 124 22.11 -1.55 -16.63
N SER A 125 20.86 -1.80 -16.22
CA SER A 125 20.51 -3.10 -15.63
C SER A 125 20.64 -4.24 -16.64
N LYS A 126 20.25 -4.04 -17.89
CA LYS A 126 20.40 -5.06 -18.95
C LYS A 126 21.86 -5.36 -19.24
N ARG A 127 22.70 -4.33 -19.38
CA ARG A 127 24.14 -4.51 -19.61
C ARG A 127 24.82 -5.17 -18.42
N ALA A 128 24.50 -4.73 -17.21
CA ALA A 128 25.03 -5.35 -15.99
C ALA A 128 24.62 -6.83 -15.86
N TYR A 129 23.37 -7.15 -16.20
CA TYR A 129 22.91 -8.55 -16.23
C TYR A 129 23.72 -9.41 -17.22
N GLU A 130 23.91 -8.92 -18.45
CA GLU A 130 24.70 -9.63 -19.46
C GLU A 130 26.12 -9.91 -18.96
N MET A 131 26.77 -8.96 -18.29
CA MET A 131 28.10 -9.12 -17.72
C MET A 131 28.13 -10.12 -16.55
N LEU A 132 27.14 -10.05 -15.66
CA LEU A 132 26.97 -10.96 -14.52
C LEU A 132 26.73 -12.40 -15.01
N ASP A 133 25.81 -12.58 -15.94
CA ASP A 133 25.45 -13.88 -16.50
C ASP A 133 26.65 -14.54 -17.23
N ALA A 134 27.35 -13.79 -18.07
CA ALA A 134 28.55 -14.23 -18.74
C ALA A 134 29.69 -14.65 -17.77
N ALA A 135 29.68 -14.07 -16.55
CA ALA A 135 30.62 -14.41 -15.50
C ALA A 135 30.14 -15.57 -14.59
N GLY A 136 28.94 -16.12 -14.82
CA GLY A 136 28.36 -17.22 -14.05
C GLY A 136 27.53 -16.75 -12.82
N PHE A 137 27.07 -15.49 -12.80
CA PHE A 137 26.29 -14.86 -11.73
C PHE A 137 24.92 -14.37 -12.22
N GLY A 138 24.29 -15.08 -13.15
CA GLY A 138 22.97 -14.72 -13.68
C GLY A 138 21.84 -14.77 -12.64
N ASP A 139 22.09 -15.36 -11.47
CA ASP A 139 21.20 -15.38 -10.30
C ASP A 139 21.38 -14.19 -9.34
N ALA A 140 22.31 -13.28 -9.63
CA ALA A 140 22.58 -12.12 -8.80
C ALA A 140 21.34 -11.19 -8.70
N ILE A 141 21.15 -10.61 -7.53
CA ILE A 141 20.13 -9.57 -7.34
C ILE A 141 20.58 -8.30 -8.08
N ILE A 142 19.69 -7.73 -8.91
CA ILE A 142 19.88 -6.40 -9.48
C ILE A 142 18.87 -5.48 -8.83
N SER A 143 19.33 -4.62 -7.94
CA SER A 143 18.52 -3.65 -7.23
C SER A 143 18.65 -2.27 -7.88
N ALA A 144 17.54 -1.55 -7.97
CA ALA A 144 17.55 -0.15 -8.38
C ALA A 144 16.97 0.75 -7.27
N SER A 145 17.50 1.96 -7.23
CA SER A 145 16.97 3.07 -6.44
C SER A 145 17.10 4.36 -7.27
N SER A 146 16.72 5.52 -6.75
CA SER A 146 16.66 6.82 -7.44
C SER A 146 15.25 7.25 -7.83
N ASP A 147 14.64 8.05 -6.96
CA ASP A 147 13.32 8.71 -7.13
C ASP A 147 12.22 7.82 -7.77
N LEU A 148 12.26 6.53 -7.44
CA LEU A 148 11.31 5.54 -7.95
C LEU A 148 9.90 5.78 -7.40
N ASP A 149 8.94 5.50 -8.27
CA ASP A 149 7.52 5.39 -7.96
C ASP A 149 6.88 4.22 -8.74
N GLU A 150 5.61 3.99 -8.55
CA GLU A 150 4.88 2.89 -9.21
C GLU A 150 4.86 3.02 -10.73
N TYR A 151 4.80 4.23 -11.27
CA TYR A 151 4.76 4.49 -12.72
C TYR A 151 6.13 4.25 -13.35
N LEU A 152 7.19 4.74 -12.72
CA LEU A 152 8.55 4.52 -13.21
C LEU A 152 8.93 3.04 -13.15
N ILE A 153 8.59 2.34 -12.06
CA ILE A 153 8.83 0.89 -11.93
C ILE A 153 8.08 0.13 -13.04
N ASP A 154 6.80 0.43 -13.28
CA ASP A 154 6.02 -0.22 -14.35
C ASP A 154 6.63 0.06 -15.73
N SER A 155 7.06 1.29 -15.98
CA SER A 155 7.74 1.69 -17.22
C SER A 155 9.06 0.94 -17.41
N LEU A 156 9.91 0.87 -16.38
CA LEU A 156 11.19 0.14 -16.44
C LEU A 156 10.97 -1.36 -16.72
N LYS A 157 9.98 -1.98 -16.10
CA LYS A 157 9.58 -3.37 -16.37
C LYS A 157 9.11 -3.53 -17.83
N ALA A 158 8.32 -2.59 -18.35
CA ALA A 158 7.87 -2.61 -19.75
C ALA A 158 9.02 -2.44 -20.75
N GLN A 159 10.07 -1.70 -20.39
CA GLN A 159 11.30 -1.55 -21.18
C GLN A 159 12.24 -2.78 -21.11
N GLY A 160 11.87 -3.80 -20.34
CA GLY A 160 12.67 -5.02 -20.18
C GLY A 160 13.86 -4.86 -19.26
N ALA A 161 13.83 -3.91 -18.31
CA ALA A 161 14.85 -3.81 -17.26
C ALA A 161 14.95 -5.15 -16.48
N THR A 162 16.16 -5.58 -16.19
CA THR A 162 16.44 -6.84 -15.47
C THR A 162 16.48 -6.67 -13.96
N ILE A 163 15.89 -5.58 -13.47
CA ILE A 163 15.79 -5.25 -12.05
C ILE A 163 14.74 -6.15 -11.38
N ASN A 164 15.11 -6.75 -10.24
CA ASN A 164 14.27 -7.64 -9.44
C ASN A 164 14.15 -7.21 -7.97
N SER A 165 14.73 -6.07 -7.60
CA SER A 165 14.66 -5.48 -6.26
C SER A 165 14.63 -3.95 -6.36
N TRP A 166 13.81 -3.29 -5.54
CA TRP A 166 13.54 -1.86 -5.66
C TRP A 166 13.70 -1.16 -4.32
N GLY A 167 14.55 -0.14 -4.27
CA GLY A 167 14.70 0.75 -3.12
C GLY A 167 13.92 2.03 -3.34
N VAL A 168 12.77 2.19 -2.67
CA VAL A 168 11.87 3.33 -2.87
C VAL A 168 11.91 4.25 -1.65
N GLY A 169 12.17 5.52 -1.88
CA GLY A 169 12.37 6.51 -0.82
C GLY A 169 11.33 7.62 -0.81
N THR A 170 11.66 8.75 -1.43
CA THR A 170 10.91 10.01 -1.34
C THR A 170 9.43 9.85 -1.67
N ASN A 171 9.11 9.29 -2.82
CA ASN A 171 7.74 9.21 -3.32
C ASN A 171 6.83 8.36 -2.42
N LEU A 172 7.39 7.29 -1.82
CA LEU A 172 6.68 6.40 -0.91
C LEU A 172 6.46 7.06 0.47
N ILE A 173 7.53 7.54 1.13
CA ILE A 173 7.44 8.02 2.52
C ILE A 173 6.67 9.34 2.65
N THR A 174 6.67 10.17 1.61
CA THR A 174 5.93 11.43 1.58
C THR A 174 4.52 11.27 1.03
N SER A 175 4.17 10.07 0.50
CA SER A 175 2.93 9.86 -0.25
C SER A 175 2.72 10.94 -1.31
N LYS A 176 3.73 11.17 -2.16
CA LYS A 176 3.91 12.36 -3.00
C LYS A 176 2.67 12.76 -3.79
N ASP A 177 1.94 11.80 -4.35
CA ASP A 177 0.75 12.07 -5.16
C ASP A 177 -0.49 12.42 -4.33
N CYS A 178 -0.51 12.01 -3.05
CA CYS A 178 -1.61 12.30 -2.11
C CYS A 178 -1.05 12.46 -0.69
N PRO A 179 -0.34 13.56 -0.39
CA PRO A 179 0.38 13.73 0.89
C PRO A 179 -0.53 14.04 2.08
N ALA A 180 -1.83 14.28 1.84
CA ALA A 180 -2.80 14.60 2.88
C ALA A 180 -4.12 13.87 2.64
N PHE A 181 -4.69 13.29 3.69
CA PHE A 181 -6.04 12.72 3.64
C PHE A 181 -7.09 13.82 3.78
N GLY A 182 -8.11 13.81 2.91
CA GLY A 182 -9.28 14.66 2.99
C GLY A 182 -10.28 14.20 4.06
N GLY A 183 -9.80 13.88 5.27
CA GLY A 183 -10.63 13.39 6.35
C GLY A 183 -11.58 14.46 6.88
N VAL A 184 -12.85 14.08 7.12
CA VAL A 184 -13.87 14.93 7.76
C VAL A 184 -14.58 14.16 8.86
N TYR A 185 -15.01 14.88 9.89
CA TYR A 185 -15.82 14.36 10.98
C TYR A 185 -17.17 15.09 10.99
N LYS A 186 -18.25 14.34 10.90
CA LYS A 186 -19.62 14.90 10.77
C LYS A 186 -20.58 14.22 11.72
N LEU A 187 -21.42 15.03 12.37
CA LEU A 187 -22.55 14.53 13.14
C LEU A 187 -23.55 13.83 12.21
N ALA A 188 -23.87 12.58 12.50
CA ALA A 188 -24.77 11.76 11.69
C ALA A 188 -26.04 11.33 12.44
N ALA A 189 -25.99 11.27 13.77
CA ALA A 189 -27.14 10.95 14.61
C ALA A 189 -26.90 11.42 16.05
N ILE A 190 -27.99 11.65 16.78
CA ILE A 190 -28.03 11.96 18.23
C ILE A 190 -29.00 11.00 18.89
N LYS A 191 -28.70 10.58 20.13
CA LYS A 191 -29.63 9.87 20.99
C LYS A 191 -29.68 10.58 22.34
N ASP A 192 -30.82 11.14 22.69
CA ASP A 192 -31.09 11.69 24.02
C ASP A 192 -31.56 10.58 24.97
N LYS A 193 -31.66 10.90 26.27
CA LYS A 193 -31.95 9.87 27.29
C LYS A 193 -33.36 9.25 27.10
N ASP A 194 -34.28 10.02 26.56
CA ASP A 194 -35.69 9.64 26.36
C ASP A 194 -35.94 9.02 24.97
N ASP A 195 -34.92 9.03 24.08
CA ASP A 195 -35.03 8.43 22.76
C ASP A 195 -34.93 6.91 22.83
N GLU A 196 -35.79 6.17 22.13
CA GLU A 196 -35.67 4.72 21.98
C GLU A 196 -34.44 4.34 21.12
N ASP A 197 -34.18 5.14 20.07
CA ASP A 197 -33.08 4.88 19.11
C ASP A 197 -32.36 6.18 18.72
N PHE A 198 -31.30 6.08 17.94
CA PHE A 198 -30.58 7.22 17.39
C PHE A 198 -31.43 7.99 16.38
N VAL A 199 -31.62 9.28 16.61
CA VAL A 199 -32.30 10.22 15.70
C VAL A 199 -31.31 10.67 14.61
N PRO A 200 -31.52 10.32 13.33
CA PRO A 200 -30.64 10.71 12.25
C PRO A 200 -30.53 12.23 12.08
N LYS A 201 -29.34 12.72 11.77
CA LYS A 201 -29.06 14.13 11.49
C LYS A 201 -28.36 14.26 10.14
N ILE A 202 -28.69 15.33 9.41
CA ILE A 202 -28.09 15.61 8.10
C ILE A 202 -27.72 17.08 8.02
N LYS A 203 -26.63 17.35 7.31
CA LYS A 203 -26.23 18.71 6.90
C LYS A 203 -26.44 18.87 5.40
N LEU A 204 -27.13 19.92 4.98
CA LEU A 204 -27.19 20.33 3.58
C LEU A 204 -25.85 20.96 3.14
N SER A 205 -25.50 20.80 1.90
CA SER A 205 -24.31 21.39 1.29
C SER A 205 -24.56 21.61 -0.19
N GLU A 206 -24.06 22.71 -0.74
CA GLU A 206 -24.05 22.97 -2.18
C GLU A 206 -23.24 21.92 -2.94
N ASN A 207 -22.18 21.39 -2.31
CA ASN A 207 -21.45 20.26 -2.83
C ASN A 207 -22.07 18.95 -2.35
N THR A 208 -22.65 18.18 -3.25
CA THR A 208 -23.35 16.91 -2.97
C THR A 208 -22.44 15.87 -2.31
N GLU A 209 -21.15 15.84 -2.63
CA GLU A 209 -20.18 14.95 -2.00
C GLU A 209 -19.97 15.23 -0.51
N LYS A 210 -20.30 16.45 -0.05
CA LYS A 210 -20.20 16.87 1.36
C LYS A 210 -21.48 16.64 2.16
N ILE A 211 -22.54 16.13 1.53
CA ILE A 211 -23.79 15.78 2.21
C ILE A 211 -23.54 14.52 3.04
N THR A 212 -23.87 14.59 4.33
CA THR A 212 -23.70 13.49 5.27
C THR A 212 -24.64 12.33 4.96
N ASN A 213 -24.19 11.09 5.06
CA ASN A 213 -25.09 9.94 5.17
C ASN A 213 -25.56 9.84 6.63
N PRO A 214 -26.88 10.05 6.91
CA PRO A 214 -27.40 10.17 8.26
C PRO A 214 -27.52 8.82 8.98
N GLY A 215 -27.72 8.86 10.29
CA GLY A 215 -28.05 7.69 11.11
C GLY A 215 -26.86 6.98 11.75
N ASN A 216 -27.17 6.04 12.64
CA ASN A 216 -26.21 5.11 13.23
C ASN A 216 -26.01 3.93 12.26
N LYS A 217 -24.81 3.78 11.72
CA LYS A 217 -24.53 2.95 10.53
C LYS A 217 -23.48 1.89 10.80
N THR A 218 -23.55 0.81 10.02
CA THR A 218 -22.49 -0.17 9.83
C THR A 218 -22.18 -0.35 8.34
N ILE A 219 -21.16 -1.13 8.02
CA ILE A 219 -20.70 -1.37 6.65
C ILE A 219 -20.53 -2.87 6.45
N TYR A 220 -21.12 -3.37 5.38
CA TYR A 220 -20.89 -4.73 4.89
C TYR A 220 -20.15 -4.70 3.56
N ARG A 221 -19.20 -5.61 3.39
CA ARG A 221 -18.60 -5.89 2.08
C ARG A 221 -19.34 -7.04 1.40
N ILE A 222 -19.72 -6.80 0.18
CA ILE A 222 -20.44 -7.76 -0.67
C ILE A 222 -19.43 -8.46 -1.56
N TYR A 223 -19.35 -9.79 -1.44
CA TYR A 223 -18.49 -10.61 -2.28
C TYR A 223 -19.32 -11.41 -3.28
N ASP A 224 -18.77 -11.63 -4.46
CA ASP A 224 -19.27 -12.61 -5.39
C ASP A 224 -19.05 -14.02 -4.82
N LYS A 225 -20.10 -14.81 -4.71
CA LYS A 225 -20.07 -16.11 -4.04
C LYS A 225 -19.20 -17.15 -4.78
N VAL A 226 -19.04 -17.02 -6.10
CA VAL A 226 -18.28 -17.97 -6.91
C VAL A 226 -16.80 -17.61 -6.95
N THR A 227 -16.49 -16.32 -7.16
CA THR A 227 -15.13 -15.86 -7.37
C THR A 227 -14.45 -15.35 -6.09
N GLY A 228 -15.21 -15.05 -5.04
CA GLY A 228 -14.71 -14.39 -3.82
C GLY A 228 -14.27 -12.95 -4.01
N LYS A 229 -14.56 -12.36 -5.19
CA LYS A 229 -14.18 -10.97 -5.50
C LYS A 229 -15.19 -9.97 -4.96
N ILE A 230 -14.71 -8.76 -4.62
CA ILE A 230 -15.54 -7.66 -4.12
C ILE A 230 -16.48 -7.20 -5.23
N ARG A 231 -17.77 -7.06 -4.92
CA ARG A 231 -18.78 -6.44 -5.81
C ARG A 231 -19.06 -4.99 -5.41
N ALA A 232 -19.23 -4.72 -4.11
CA ALA A 232 -19.49 -3.40 -3.55
C ALA A 232 -19.28 -3.42 -2.04
N ASP A 233 -19.19 -2.24 -1.43
CA ASP A 233 -19.39 -2.03 0.00
C ASP A 233 -20.77 -1.41 0.22
N LEU A 234 -21.50 -1.91 1.22
CA LEU A 234 -22.86 -1.49 1.57
C LEU A 234 -22.86 -0.73 2.89
N ILE A 235 -23.20 0.54 2.87
CA ILE A 235 -23.47 1.32 4.07
C ILE A 235 -24.95 1.15 4.42
N CYS A 236 -25.25 0.74 5.65
CA CYS A 236 -26.60 0.49 6.11
C CYS A 236 -26.81 0.94 7.57
N MET A 237 -28.04 0.97 8.05
CA MET A 237 -28.34 1.21 9.46
C MET A 237 -27.93 -0.01 10.29
N VAL A 238 -27.45 0.22 11.51
CA VAL A 238 -26.96 -0.87 12.42
C VAL A 238 -28.02 -1.95 12.68
N ASN A 239 -29.31 -1.59 12.63
CA ASN A 239 -30.41 -2.51 12.88
C ASN A 239 -30.98 -3.18 11.61
N GLU A 240 -30.26 -3.10 10.48
CA GLU A 240 -30.65 -3.84 9.28
C GLU A 240 -30.06 -5.25 9.28
N THR A 241 -30.85 -6.20 8.83
CA THR A 241 -30.44 -7.58 8.64
C THR A 241 -30.64 -7.97 7.17
N PHE A 242 -29.73 -8.75 6.63
CA PHE A 242 -29.74 -9.15 5.23
C PHE A 242 -29.81 -10.66 5.09
N ASP A 243 -30.67 -11.11 4.18
CA ASP A 243 -30.80 -12.51 3.79
C ASP A 243 -30.13 -12.70 2.43
N GLU A 244 -28.97 -13.38 2.42
CA GLU A 244 -28.17 -13.60 1.22
C GLU A 244 -28.90 -14.41 0.12
N SER A 245 -29.99 -15.08 0.46
CA SER A 245 -30.83 -15.79 -0.51
C SER A 245 -31.75 -14.87 -1.32
N LYS A 246 -31.93 -13.61 -0.88
CA LYS A 246 -32.83 -12.63 -1.50
C LYS A 246 -32.08 -11.63 -2.36
N ASP A 247 -32.81 -11.08 -3.35
CA ASP A 247 -32.32 -9.96 -4.15
C ASP A 247 -32.12 -8.72 -3.28
N MET A 248 -31.03 -7.98 -3.51
CA MET A 248 -30.69 -6.73 -2.85
C MET A 248 -30.60 -5.62 -3.89
N ILE A 249 -31.11 -4.43 -3.54
CA ILE A 249 -30.90 -3.21 -4.33
C ILE A 249 -30.07 -2.25 -3.50
N ILE A 250 -28.98 -1.76 -4.07
CA ILE A 250 -28.07 -0.78 -3.47
C ILE A 250 -28.07 0.49 -4.31
N PHE A 251 -27.84 1.63 -3.65
CA PHE A 251 -28.05 2.96 -4.22
C PHE A 251 -26.77 3.80 -4.11
N ASP A 252 -26.35 4.42 -5.21
CA ASP A 252 -25.25 5.38 -5.18
C ASP A 252 -25.59 6.54 -4.22
N PRO A 253 -24.69 6.90 -3.29
CA PRO A 253 -24.99 7.93 -2.28
C PRO A 253 -25.07 9.35 -2.84
N ILE A 254 -24.55 9.59 -4.06
CA ILE A 254 -24.47 10.92 -4.71
C ILE A 254 -25.42 10.98 -5.89
N GLU A 255 -25.26 10.05 -6.83
CA GLU A 255 -26.08 9.95 -8.05
C GLU A 255 -27.29 9.04 -7.79
N THR A 256 -28.26 9.53 -7.05
CA THR A 256 -29.39 8.77 -6.50
C THR A 256 -30.26 8.02 -7.52
N TRP A 257 -30.15 8.34 -8.81
CA TRP A 257 -30.78 7.61 -9.90
C TRP A 257 -30.03 6.31 -10.24
N LYS A 258 -28.76 6.21 -9.90
CA LYS A 258 -27.96 4.99 -10.06
C LYS A 258 -28.28 4.00 -8.95
N LYS A 259 -28.64 2.80 -9.35
CA LYS A 259 -28.91 1.69 -8.43
C LYS A 259 -28.45 0.37 -9.06
N THR A 260 -27.98 -0.54 -8.22
CA THR A 260 -27.54 -1.85 -8.64
C THR A 260 -28.38 -2.93 -7.97
N LYS A 261 -28.85 -3.88 -8.77
CA LYS A 261 -29.54 -5.08 -8.26
C LYS A 261 -28.56 -6.23 -8.16
N ILE A 262 -28.42 -6.77 -6.96
CA ILE A 262 -27.60 -7.96 -6.67
C ILE A 262 -28.55 -9.12 -6.46
N LYS A 263 -28.40 -10.18 -7.27
CA LYS A 263 -29.29 -11.36 -7.25
C LYS A 263 -29.03 -12.20 -6.01
N GLY A 264 -30.09 -12.62 -5.34
CA GLY A 264 -30.03 -13.53 -4.19
C GLY A 264 -29.34 -14.85 -4.51
N GLY A 265 -28.63 -15.38 -3.53
CA GLY A 265 -27.85 -16.62 -3.66
C GLY A 265 -26.53 -16.50 -4.44
N THR A 266 -26.22 -15.31 -5.02
CA THR A 266 -24.99 -15.08 -5.80
C THR A 266 -23.92 -14.29 -5.05
N TYR A 267 -24.17 -13.90 -3.81
CA TYR A 267 -23.27 -13.08 -3.01
C TYR A 267 -23.17 -13.60 -1.58
N THR A 268 -22.14 -13.14 -0.87
CA THR A 268 -21.97 -13.26 0.58
C THR A 268 -21.63 -11.91 1.19
N LEU A 269 -21.93 -11.75 2.47
CA LEU A 269 -21.70 -10.51 3.22
C LEU A 269 -20.67 -10.71 4.33
N ARG A 270 -19.84 -9.69 4.55
CA ARG A 270 -18.96 -9.59 5.71
C ARG A 270 -19.10 -8.20 6.34
N GLU A 271 -19.45 -8.12 7.60
CA GLU A 271 -19.38 -6.87 8.33
C GLU A 271 -17.93 -6.41 8.50
N LEU A 272 -17.65 -5.14 8.22
CA LEU A 272 -16.29 -4.59 8.24
C LEU A 272 -15.93 -3.93 9.56
N LEU A 273 -16.92 -3.45 10.32
CA LEU A 273 -16.67 -2.79 11.59
C LEU A 273 -16.41 -3.83 12.68
N VAL A 274 -15.35 -3.60 13.44
CA VAL A 274 -15.02 -4.40 14.63
C VAL A 274 -14.98 -3.50 15.86
N PRO A 275 -15.42 -3.96 17.05
CA PRO A 275 -15.36 -3.17 18.26
C PRO A 275 -13.90 -2.99 18.71
N VAL A 276 -13.46 -1.74 18.87
CA VAL A 276 -12.13 -1.41 19.39
C VAL A 276 -12.22 -0.98 20.84
N PHE A 277 -13.22 -0.15 21.18
CA PHE A 277 -13.51 0.26 22.55
C PHE A 277 -14.95 -0.05 22.90
N GLN A 278 -15.17 -0.60 24.10
CA GLN A 278 -16.49 -0.82 24.68
C GLN A 278 -16.49 -0.31 26.13
N LYS A 279 -17.44 0.57 26.46
CA LYS A 279 -17.59 1.15 27.81
C LYS A 279 -16.28 1.74 28.37
N GLY A 280 -15.48 2.38 27.51
CA GLY A 280 -14.18 2.98 27.87
C GLY A 280 -13.00 2.02 27.94
N LEU A 281 -13.20 0.73 27.73
CA LEU A 281 -12.13 -0.27 27.72
C LEU A 281 -11.76 -0.64 26.28
N CYS A 282 -10.46 -0.74 26.01
CA CYS A 282 -9.96 -1.30 24.75
C CYS A 282 -10.20 -2.81 24.75
N VAL A 283 -11.02 -3.30 23.81
CA VAL A 283 -11.38 -4.72 23.64
C VAL A 283 -10.74 -5.36 22.43
N TYR A 284 -9.96 -4.60 21.66
CA TYR A 284 -9.29 -5.04 20.44
C TYR A 284 -7.82 -5.32 20.71
N THR A 285 -7.38 -6.52 20.35
CA THR A 285 -5.95 -6.84 20.32
C THR A 285 -5.43 -6.59 18.91
N SER A 286 -4.52 -5.61 18.78
CA SER A 286 -3.93 -5.26 17.49
C SER A 286 -3.03 -6.40 16.98
N PRO A 287 -3.17 -6.84 15.73
CA PRO A 287 -2.24 -7.78 15.14
C PRO A 287 -0.82 -7.17 15.03
N SER A 288 0.18 -8.01 14.90
CA SER A 288 1.54 -7.57 14.55
C SER A 288 1.57 -6.95 13.13
N VAL A 289 2.60 -6.17 12.81
CA VAL A 289 2.72 -5.55 11.49
C VAL A 289 2.81 -6.59 10.37
N MET A 290 3.46 -7.72 10.63
CA MET A 290 3.56 -8.80 9.64
C MET A 290 2.22 -9.52 9.42
N GLU A 291 1.42 -9.69 10.46
CA GLU A 291 0.05 -10.19 10.32
C GLU A 291 -0.83 -9.19 9.57
N MET A 292 -0.69 -7.87 9.82
CA MET A 292 -1.38 -6.83 9.06
C MET A 292 -0.98 -6.86 7.57
N GLN A 293 0.29 -7.08 7.24
CA GLN A 293 0.76 -7.24 5.86
C GLN A 293 0.08 -8.44 5.19
N ALA A 294 0.01 -9.59 5.89
CA ALA A 294 -0.66 -10.77 5.38
C ALA A 294 -2.17 -10.54 5.14
N ILE A 295 -2.84 -9.85 6.06
CA ILE A 295 -4.24 -9.43 5.90
C ILE A 295 -4.39 -8.50 4.69
N CYS A 296 -3.54 -7.48 4.57
CA CYS A 296 -3.55 -6.54 3.45
C CYS A 296 -3.41 -7.26 2.10
N LYS A 297 -2.45 -8.19 2.00
CA LYS A 297 -2.26 -9.01 0.80
C LYS A 297 -3.51 -9.82 0.47
N LYS A 298 -4.11 -10.49 1.47
CA LYS A 298 -5.33 -11.28 1.29
C LYS A 298 -6.52 -10.41 0.82
N GLU A 299 -6.69 -9.22 1.40
CA GLU A 299 -7.74 -8.29 0.99
C GLU A 299 -7.52 -7.79 -0.45
N GLN A 300 -6.28 -7.48 -0.84
CA GLN A 300 -5.95 -7.10 -2.22
C GLN A 300 -6.27 -8.21 -3.23
N GLU A 301 -6.17 -9.48 -2.85
CA GLU A 301 -6.51 -10.61 -3.70
C GLU A 301 -8.02 -10.68 -3.99
N THR A 302 -8.86 -10.06 -3.18
CA THR A 302 -10.31 -9.97 -3.42
C THR A 302 -10.70 -8.90 -4.45
N LEU A 303 -9.80 -7.98 -4.77
CA LEU A 303 -10.03 -6.96 -5.80
C LEU A 303 -9.97 -7.57 -7.21
N TRP A 304 -10.78 -7.05 -8.11
CA TRP A 304 -10.70 -7.37 -9.52
C TRP A 304 -9.42 -6.83 -10.16
N PRO A 305 -8.87 -7.47 -11.21
CA PRO A 305 -7.69 -6.96 -11.91
C PRO A 305 -7.86 -5.51 -12.38
N GLU A 306 -9.07 -5.16 -12.85
CA GLU A 306 -9.43 -3.84 -13.34
C GLU A 306 -9.34 -2.76 -12.24
N THR A 307 -9.63 -3.12 -11.00
CA THR A 307 -9.52 -2.22 -9.84
C THR A 307 -8.05 -1.99 -9.43
N ARG A 308 -7.18 -2.97 -9.72
CA ARG A 308 -5.77 -2.94 -9.34
C ARG A 308 -4.85 -2.26 -10.36
N ARG A 309 -5.39 -1.77 -11.47
CA ARG A 309 -4.60 -1.05 -12.48
C ARG A 309 -4.06 0.28 -11.93
N LEU A 310 -2.85 0.65 -12.33
CA LEU A 310 -2.27 1.96 -12.01
C LEU A 310 -2.96 3.09 -12.79
N VAL A 311 -3.30 2.83 -14.06
CA VAL A 311 -3.92 3.82 -14.96
C VAL A 311 -5.39 3.48 -15.15
N ASN A 312 -6.26 4.45 -14.91
CA ASN A 312 -7.72 4.33 -15.04
C ASN A 312 -8.29 3.09 -14.31
N PRO A 313 -8.09 2.95 -12.99
CA PRO A 313 -8.63 1.83 -12.23
C PRO A 313 -10.17 1.89 -12.20
N GLN A 314 -10.79 0.70 -12.24
CA GLN A 314 -12.22 0.58 -11.98
C GLN A 314 -12.50 0.90 -10.50
N LYS A 315 -13.48 1.76 -10.24
CA LYS A 315 -13.89 2.10 -8.87
C LYS A 315 -14.63 0.94 -8.21
N VAL A 316 -14.39 0.72 -6.92
CA VAL A 316 -15.24 -0.10 -6.07
C VAL A 316 -16.45 0.74 -5.67
N TYR A 317 -17.65 0.23 -5.83
CA TYR A 317 -18.88 0.90 -5.42
C TYR A 317 -18.99 0.90 -3.90
N VAL A 318 -19.41 2.03 -3.34
CA VAL A 318 -19.74 2.19 -1.92
C VAL A 318 -21.14 2.78 -1.86
N ASP A 319 -22.13 1.92 -1.75
CA ASP A 319 -23.53 2.24 -1.95
C ASP A 319 -24.34 2.14 -0.65
N LEU A 320 -25.53 2.72 -0.65
CA LEU A 320 -26.45 2.73 0.48
C LEU A 320 -27.45 1.58 0.38
N SER A 321 -27.89 1.06 1.55
CA SER A 321 -29.07 0.21 1.64
C SER A 321 -30.34 0.98 1.27
N ASP A 322 -31.39 0.26 0.87
CA ASP A 322 -32.70 0.87 0.57
C ASP A 322 -33.24 1.67 1.75
N LYS A 323 -33.11 1.16 2.98
CA LYS A 323 -33.56 1.86 4.20
C LYS A 323 -32.79 3.14 4.43
N LEU A 324 -31.45 3.09 4.38
CA LEU A 324 -30.61 4.27 4.56
C LEU A 324 -30.83 5.30 3.46
N TYR A 325 -31.00 4.85 2.22
CA TYR A 325 -31.31 5.71 1.08
C TYR A 325 -32.64 6.47 1.30
N LYS A 326 -33.70 5.78 1.76
CA LYS A 326 -35.00 6.40 2.07
C LYS A 326 -34.90 7.42 3.20
N VAL A 327 -34.21 7.08 4.30
CA VAL A 327 -33.97 8.01 5.43
C VAL A 327 -33.20 9.25 4.95
N LYS A 328 -32.18 9.09 4.14
CA LYS A 328 -31.42 10.21 3.59
C LYS A 328 -32.26 11.09 2.69
N SER A 329 -33.04 10.51 1.79
CA SER A 329 -33.92 11.23 0.85
C SER A 329 -34.98 12.03 1.57
N GLN A 330 -35.66 11.43 2.56
CA GLN A 330 -36.65 12.08 3.36
C GLN A 330 -36.08 13.28 4.14
N LEU A 331 -34.96 13.12 4.82
CA LEU A 331 -34.30 14.20 5.54
C LEU A 331 -33.83 15.34 4.63
N LEU A 332 -33.38 15.03 3.41
CA LEU A 332 -33.02 16.06 2.43
C LEU A 332 -34.21 16.88 2.02
N GLU A 333 -35.35 16.24 1.77
CA GLU A 333 -36.62 16.92 1.44
C GLU A 333 -37.11 17.82 2.59
N GLU A 334 -37.20 17.26 3.81
CA GLU A 334 -37.60 17.99 5.01
C GLU A 334 -36.73 19.23 5.29
N MET A 335 -35.39 19.08 5.18
CA MET A 335 -34.48 20.20 5.43
C MET A 335 -34.50 21.24 4.31
N SER A 336 -34.69 20.81 3.05
CA SER A 336 -34.87 21.74 1.93
C SER A 336 -36.13 22.59 2.08
N MET A 337 -37.25 22.01 2.50
CA MET A 337 -38.49 22.74 2.78
C MET A 337 -38.31 23.74 3.93
N LYS A 338 -37.70 23.32 5.05
CA LYS A 338 -37.40 24.23 6.17
C LYS A 338 -36.49 25.40 5.76
N ALA A 339 -35.54 25.18 4.85
CA ALA A 339 -34.67 26.25 4.35
C ALA A 339 -35.46 27.28 3.50
N LEU A 340 -36.49 26.85 2.76
CA LEU A 340 -37.37 27.73 2.00
C LEU A 340 -38.28 28.57 2.93
N ASP A 341 -38.75 27.99 4.03
CA ASP A 341 -39.57 28.69 5.01
C ASP A 341 -38.82 29.78 5.81
N LEU A 342 -37.49 29.76 5.77
CA LEU A 342 -36.60 30.71 6.42
C LEU A 342 -36.19 31.88 5.50
N GLN A 343 -36.49 31.83 4.21
CA GLN A 343 -36.27 32.89 3.23
C GLN A 343 -37.46 33.83 3.08
#